data_092ed4a100e7a3f3313a9cfdec8ffcdf
#
_entry.id   092ed4a100e7a3f3313a9cfdec8ffcdf
#
_cell.length_a   1.000
_cell.length_b   1.000
_cell.length_c   1.000
_cell.angle_alpha   90.00
_cell.angle_beta   90.00
_cell.angle_gamma   90.00
#
_symmetry.space_group_name_H-M   'P 1'
#
loop_
_entity.id
_entity.type
_entity.pdbx_description
1 polymer ?
#
loop_
_entity_poly.entity_id
_entity_poly.type
_entity_poly.pdbx_seq_one_letter_code
_entity_poly.pdbx_strand_id
1 'polypeptide(L)'
;MVPTITLDTVLTSDAIAAIAEGAKLALSEKARQRILDARAIVDALVDRGIRGYGINTGVGALCDVVIDREEQASLSRNLLFSHSCGVGEPLGRVETGAIMAAQIANFAHGYSGIRLEVVETLIALLNNDMLPVIPSRGSVGYLTHGAAIGLVLIGSGECSHDGKQVSGADALAALGLKPLVLQAKEGLSLINGTPCATGLASLAVNRLAHLVDWADAAAAMSYENLGAQTDPFAEMPLSLRKSDGLQQVGKNLRTLLAGSALLAESAGKRTQDPLSLRAVPHVHGAVRDALAEARAVVDRELASVTDNPAVSGSPADPKVHSQAHAVGAALGLAMDHLATAAAELAAISERRIDRLVNPLVSGLPAFLASGSGVESGFMIIQSTAAALVAENRRLAMPASLDGGITSGLQEDILTHATPAAAKALAILDNLETVLAIELTAAAQAHDLQSSKATKAAMTQGIYERLRHVVPFYRDDRPMNGDIQQIRTLLKTTTAWSESEGA
;
A
#
# COMPACT_ATOMS: atom_id res chain seq x y z
N MET A 1 8.93 -4.89 -23.44
CA MET A 1 8.50 -6.21 -22.93
C MET A 1 8.12 -6.06 -21.48
N VAL A 2 7.00 -6.59 -21.04
CA VAL A 2 6.61 -6.61 -19.64
C VAL A 2 7.62 -7.48 -18.86
N PRO A 3 8.22 -7.01 -17.77
CA PRO A 3 9.19 -7.79 -17.02
C PRO A 3 8.52 -9.02 -16.39
N THR A 4 9.28 -10.12 -16.27
CA THR A 4 8.84 -11.31 -15.55
C THR A 4 9.66 -11.45 -14.27
N ILE A 5 8.97 -11.53 -13.15
CA ILE A 5 9.56 -11.79 -11.84
C ILE A 5 9.45 -13.29 -11.56
N THR A 6 10.59 -13.93 -11.32
CA THR A 6 10.65 -15.35 -11.01
C THR A 6 10.71 -15.55 -9.50
N LEU A 7 9.68 -16.17 -8.94
CA LEU A 7 9.62 -16.54 -7.53
C LEU A 7 10.43 -17.84 -7.30
N ASP A 8 11.57 -17.70 -6.65
CA ASP A 8 12.36 -18.82 -6.18
C ASP A 8 12.13 -19.09 -4.69
N THR A 9 12.40 -18.13 -3.82
CA THR A 9 12.25 -18.28 -2.37
C THR A 9 11.29 -17.28 -1.75
N VAL A 10 11.53 -15.98 -1.94
CA VAL A 10 10.78 -14.87 -1.30
C VAL A 10 10.56 -13.77 -2.33
N LEU A 11 9.38 -13.13 -2.30
CA LEU A 11 9.13 -11.84 -2.93
C LEU A 11 9.32 -10.72 -1.89
N THR A 12 9.81 -9.58 -2.33
CA THR A 12 9.82 -8.34 -1.53
C THR A 12 8.53 -7.56 -1.75
N SER A 13 8.25 -6.59 -0.88
CA SER A 13 7.13 -5.66 -1.06
C SER A 13 7.22 -4.90 -2.40
N ASP A 14 8.43 -4.56 -2.88
CA ASP A 14 8.63 -3.95 -4.20
C ASP A 14 8.25 -4.90 -5.35
N ALA A 15 8.61 -6.18 -5.23
CA ALA A 15 8.22 -7.18 -6.22
C ALA A 15 6.69 -7.39 -6.27
N ILE A 16 6.02 -7.41 -5.11
CA ILE A 16 4.55 -7.47 -5.04
C ILE A 16 3.93 -6.27 -5.73
N ALA A 17 4.41 -5.05 -5.48
CA ALA A 17 3.90 -3.84 -6.12
C ALA A 17 4.10 -3.89 -7.64
N ALA A 18 5.29 -4.29 -8.12
CA ALA A 18 5.56 -4.41 -9.55
C ALA A 18 4.67 -5.45 -10.25
N ILE A 19 4.40 -6.59 -9.61
CA ILE A 19 3.46 -7.60 -10.13
C ILE A 19 2.04 -7.04 -10.16
N ALA A 20 1.60 -6.35 -9.11
CA ALA A 20 0.30 -5.72 -9.05
C ALA A 20 0.11 -4.66 -10.15
N GLU A 21 1.16 -3.98 -10.54
CA GLU A 21 1.18 -3.01 -11.64
C GLU A 21 1.31 -3.64 -13.03
N GLY A 22 1.50 -4.96 -13.12
CA GLY A 22 1.42 -5.70 -14.37
C GLY A 22 2.67 -6.49 -14.76
N ALA A 23 3.74 -6.51 -13.94
CA ALA A 23 4.83 -7.45 -14.16
C ALA A 23 4.30 -8.90 -14.08
N LYS A 24 4.83 -9.78 -14.92
CA LYS A 24 4.43 -11.18 -14.92
C LYS A 24 5.10 -11.94 -13.78
N LEU A 25 4.43 -12.94 -13.22
CA LEU A 25 4.94 -13.81 -12.18
C LEU A 25 5.17 -15.23 -12.75
N ALA A 26 6.30 -15.83 -12.43
CA ALA A 26 6.61 -17.22 -12.73
C ALA A 26 7.22 -17.93 -11.52
N LEU A 27 7.00 -19.24 -11.39
CA LEU A 27 7.66 -20.07 -10.39
C LEU A 27 8.99 -20.61 -10.94
N SER A 28 10.03 -20.63 -10.09
CA SER A 28 11.22 -21.43 -10.38
C SER A 28 10.93 -22.93 -10.24
N GLU A 29 11.78 -23.79 -10.84
CA GLU A 29 11.67 -25.23 -10.65
C GLU A 29 11.76 -25.65 -9.18
N LYS A 30 12.56 -24.95 -8.38
CA LYS A 30 12.68 -25.21 -6.94
C LYS A 30 11.39 -24.89 -6.18
N ALA A 31 10.73 -23.78 -6.54
CA ALA A 31 9.45 -23.44 -5.94
C ALA A 31 8.36 -24.44 -6.32
N ARG A 32 8.32 -24.88 -7.59
CA ARG A 32 7.43 -25.96 -8.06
C ARG A 32 7.64 -27.23 -7.26
N GLN A 33 8.88 -27.64 -7.08
CA GLN A 33 9.21 -28.87 -6.36
C GLN A 33 8.77 -28.80 -4.89
N ARG A 34 8.98 -27.66 -4.20
CA ARG A 34 8.49 -27.47 -2.81
C ARG A 34 6.97 -27.62 -2.69
N ILE A 35 6.21 -27.09 -3.66
CA ILE A 35 4.74 -27.23 -3.68
C ILE A 35 4.34 -28.70 -3.86
N LEU A 36 4.99 -29.41 -4.79
CA LEU A 36 4.75 -30.83 -5.05
C LEU A 36 5.08 -31.70 -3.83
N ASP A 37 6.21 -31.44 -3.16
CA ASP A 37 6.62 -32.16 -1.97
C ASP A 37 5.62 -31.97 -0.81
N ALA A 38 5.16 -30.73 -0.59
CA ALA A 38 4.16 -30.44 0.43
C ALA A 38 2.81 -31.09 0.10
N ARG A 39 2.41 -31.14 -1.16
CA ARG A 39 1.19 -31.84 -1.58
C ARG A 39 1.29 -33.33 -1.29
N ALA A 40 2.39 -33.97 -1.64
CA ALA A 40 2.61 -35.39 -1.37
C ALA A 40 2.53 -35.74 0.15
N ILE A 41 2.88 -34.81 1.03
CA ILE A 41 2.70 -34.95 2.48
C ILE A 41 1.20 -34.95 2.85
N VAL A 42 0.41 -34.02 2.28
CA VAL A 42 -1.05 -33.98 2.54
C VAL A 42 -1.72 -35.25 2.03
N ASP A 43 -1.37 -35.74 0.85
CA ASP A 43 -1.92 -36.98 0.29
C ASP A 43 -1.61 -38.16 1.22
N ALA A 44 -0.38 -38.26 1.74
CA ALA A 44 0.00 -39.28 2.71
C ALA A 44 -0.74 -39.16 4.06
N LEU A 45 -1.03 -37.94 4.54
CA LEU A 45 -1.86 -37.71 5.74
C LEU A 45 -3.27 -38.27 5.54
N VAL A 46 -3.89 -37.96 4.37
CA VAL A 46 -5.24 -38.42 4.03
C VAL A 46 -5.26 -39.94 3.87
N ASP A 47 -4.29 -40.53 3.14
CA ASP A 47 -4.24 -41.99 2.89
C ASP A 47 -4.06 -42.79 4.18
N ARG A 48 -3.36 -42.25 5.16
CA ARG A 48 -3.14 -42.91 6.49
C ARG A 48 -4.19 -42.56 7.52
N GLY A 49 -5.17 -41.71 7.21
CA GLY A 49 -6.18 -41.25 8.13
C GLY A 49 -5.61 -40.45 9.31
N ILE A 50 -4.44 -39.81 9.14
CA ILE A 50 -3.84 -38.97 10.18
C ILE A 50 -4.66 -37.67 10.27
N ARG A 51 -5.17 -37.39 11.45
CA ARG A 51 -6.05 -36.26 11.73
C ARG A 51 -5.32 -34.94 11.57
N GLY A 52 -5.83 -34.03 10.73
CA GLY A 52 -5.32 -32.68 10.51
C GLY A 52 -6.46 -31.68 10.39
N TYR A 53 -6.33 -30.54 11.08
CA TYR A 53 -7.27 -29.44 11.05
C TYR A 53 -7.58 -28.98 9.62
N GLY A 54 -8.88 -29.03 9.23
CA GLY A 54 -9.34 -28.63 7.90
C GLY A 54 -8.76 -29.42 6.73
N ILE A 55 -8.07 -30.56 7.01
CA ILE A 55 -7.65 -31.57 6.02
C ILE A 55 -8.73 -32.64 5.96
N ASN A 56 -8.92 -33.31 7.06
CA ASN A 56 -9.95 -34.35 7.30
C ASN A 56 -10.75 -34.12 8.61
N THR A 57 -10.82 -32.86 9.03
CA THR A 57 -11.72 -32.38 10.08
C THR A 57 -12.45 -31.13 9.63
N GLY A 58 -13.52 -30.75 10.31
CA GLY A 58 -14.12 -29.42 10.19
C GLY A 58 -13.17 -28.30 10.64
N VAL A 59 -13.67 -27.07 10.62
CA VAL A 59 -12.92 -25.87 10.99
C VAL A 59 -13.65 -25.06 12.08
N GLY A 60 -12.96 -24.12 12.73
CA GLY A 60 -13.52 -23.37 13.86
C GLY A 60 -13.96 -24.31 14.98
N ALA A 61 -15.10 -24.05 15.55
CA ALA A 61 -15.67 -24.92 16.61
C ALA A 61 -15.96 -26.39 16.18
N LEU A 62 -15.92 -26.66 14.85
CA LEU A 62 -16.11 -28.00 14.29
C LEU A 62 -14.79 -28.75 14.09
N CYS A 63 -13.67 -28.25 14.60
CA CYS A 63 -12.32 -28.78 14.36
C CYS A 63 -12.14 -30.25 14.84
N ASP A 64 -13.01 -30.73 15.73
CA ASP A 64 -13.00 -32.09 16.26
C ASP A 64 -13.89 -33.07 15.48
N VAL A 65 -14.70 -32.59 14.55
CA VAL A 65 -15.54 -33.41 13.68
C VAL A 65 -14.71 -34.00 12.56
N VAL A 66 -14.54 -35.30 12.51
CA VAL A 66 -13.83 -36.01 11.43
C VAL A 66 -14.70 -36.04 10.15
N ILE A 67 -14.11 -35.77 9.01
CA ILE A 67 -14.75 -35.73 7.69
C ILE A 67 -14.28 -36.95 6.88
N ASP A 68 -15.20 -37.75 6.41
CA ASP A 68 -14.89 -38.90 5.57
C ASP A 68 -14.24 -38.51 4.26
N ARG A 69 -13.44 -39.42 3.70
CA ARG A 69 -12.61 -39.15 2.52
C ARG A 69 -13.41 -38.63 1.33
N GLU A 70 -14.58 -39.21 1.11
CA GLU A 70 -15.51 -38.86 0.02
C GLU A 70 -16.06 -37.44 0.15
N GLU A 71 -16.10 -36.89 1.38
CA GLU A 71 -16.64 -35.55 1.64
C GLU A 71 -15.58 -34.46 1.73
N GLN A 72 -14.29 -34.79 1.72
CA GLN A 72 -13.22 -33.77 1.86
C GLN A 72 -13.17 -32.78 0.70
N ALA A 73 -13.50 -33.19 -0.51
CA ALA A 73 -13.64 -32.30 -1.66
C ALA A 73 -14.84 -31.36 -1.48
N SER A 74 -15.95 -31.89 -0.97
CA SER A 74 -17.15 -31.11 -0.65
C SER A 74 -16.87 -30.10 0.47
N LEU A 75 -16.11 -30.49 1.50
CA LEU A 75 -15.65 -29.57 2.54
C LEU A 75 -14.85 -28.41 1.95
N SER A 76 -13.83 -28.69 1.13
CA SER A 76 -13.00 -27.66 0.49
C SER A 76 -13.82 -26.69 -0.37
N ARG A 77 -14.79 -27.20 -1.14
CA ARG A 77 -15.73 -26.39 -1.91
C ARG A 77 -16.63 -25.54 -1.01
N ASN A 78 -17.23 -26.15 0.00
CA ASN A 78 -18.18 -25.49 0.91
C ASN A 78 -17.52 -24.39 1.73
N LEU A 79 -16.23 -24.52 2.09
CA LEU A 79 -15.46 -23.46 2.73
C LEU A 79 -15.43 -22.19 1.87
N LEU A 80 -15.21 -22.30 0.56
CA LEU A 80 -15.22 -21.15 -0.31
C LEU A 80 -16.58 -20.46 -0.36
N PHE A 81 -17.68 -21.23 -0.48
CA PHE A 81 -19.03 -20.69 -0.50
C PHE A 81 -19.42 -20.01 0.80
N SER A 82 -19.18 -20.66 1.93
CA SER A 82 -19.58 -20.16 3.25
C SER A 82 -18.75 -18.95 3.71
N HIS A 83 -17.50 -18.83 3.24
CA HIS A 83 -16.60 -17.73 3.61
C HIS A 83 -16.62 -16.57 2.60
N SER A 84 -17.31 -16.72 1.47
CA SER A 84 -17.48 -15.65 0.47
C SER A 84 -18.65 -14.74 0.88
N CYS A 85 -18.46 -14.04 2.00
CA CYS A 85 -19.47 -13.19 2.64
C CYS A 85 -19.01 -11.72 2.80
N GLY A 86 -17.94 -11.33 2.09
CA GLY A 86 -17.46 -9.97 2.05
C GLY A 86 -18.49 -9.00 1.46
N VAL A 87 -18.40 -7.72 1.82
CA VAL A 87 -19.33 -6.65 1.40
C VAL A 87 -18.55 -5.40 0.98
N GLY A 88 -19.26 -4.41 0.46
CA GLY A 88 -18.68 -3.13 0.01
C GLY A 88 -18.27 -3.15 -1.45
N GLU A 89 -17.78 -2.00 -1.92
CA GLU A 89 -17.28 -1.87 -3.29
C GLU A 89 -16.11 -2.83 -3.54
N PRO A 90 -15.95 -3.33 -4.75
CA PRO A 90 -14.80 -4.16 -5.10
C PRO A 90 -13.47 -3.45 -4.86
N LEU A 91 -12.46 -4.20 -4.46
CA LEU A 91 -11.07 -3.73 -4.48
C LEU A 91 -10.64 -3.42 -5.92
N GLY A 92 -9.72 -2.47 -6.07
CA GLY A 92 -9.16 -2.11 -7.35
C GLY A 92 -8.27 -3.20 -7.94
N ARG A 93 -7.92 -3.02 -9.22
CA ARG A 93 -7.06 -3.94 -9.98
C ARG A 93 -5.71 -4.18 -9.27
N VAL A 94 -5.08 -3.11 -8.81
CA VAL A 94 -3.74 -3.16 -8.18
C VAL A 94 -3.81 -3.88 -6.83
N GLU A 95 -4.82 -3.58 -6.01
CA GLU A 95 -5.04 -4.24 -4.72
C GLU A 95 -5.28 -5.74 -4.89
N THR A 96 -6.15 -6.12 -5.83
CA THR A 96 -6.43 -7.54 -6.12
C THR A 96 -5.17 -8.26 -6.62
N GLY A 97 -4.41 -7.65 -7.54
CA GLY A 97 -3.16 -8.20 -8.04
C GLY A 97 -2.12 -8.42 -6.93
N ALA A 98 -1.98 -7.46 -6.02
CA ALA A 98 -1.08 -7.58 -4.87
C ALA A 98 -1.47 -8.72 -3.92
N ILE A 99 -2.76 -8.88 -3.63
CA ILE A 99 -3.28 -9.98 -2.80
C ILE A 99 -2.98 -11.33 -3.45
N MET A 100 -3.26 -11.48 -4.75
CA MET A 100 -2.98 -12.72 -5.48
C MET A 100 -1.48 -13.04 -5.50
N ALA A 101 -0.62 -12.05 -5.74
CA ALA A 101 0.83 -12.24 -5.74
C ALA A 101 1.33 -12.69 -4.36
N ALA A 102 0.85 -12.08 -3.27
CA ALA A 102 1.18 -12.47 -1.90
C ALA A 102 0.67 -13.90 -1.57
N GLN A 103 -0.50 -14.28 -2.07
CA GLN A 103 -1.04 -15.63 -1.89
C GLN A 103 -0.20 -16.68 -2.61
N ILE A 104 0.21 -16.43 -3.85
CA ILE A 104 1.11 -17.30 -4.61
C ILE A 104 2.47 -17.42 -3.88
N ALA A 105 3.00 -16.31 -3.35
CA ALA A 105 4.24 -16.32 -2.58
C ALA A 105 4.14 -17.20 -1.34
N ASN A 106 3.04 -17.12 -0.59
CA ASN A 106 2.81 -17.99 0.57
C ASN A 106 2.79 -19.48 0.19
N PHE A 107 2.13 -19.86 -0.92
CA PHE A 107 2.10 -21.23 -1.39
C PHE A 107 3.48 -21.74 -1.86
N ALA A 108 4.28 -20.88 -2.45
CA ALA A 108 5.62 -21.23 -2.96
C ALA A 108 6.64 -21.56 -1.86
N HIS A 109 6.36 -21.22 -0.59
CA HIS A 109 7.16 -21.70 0.54
C HIS A 109 7.11 -23.24 0.70
N GLY A 110 6.03 -23.91 0.22
CA GLY A 110 5.95 -25.37 0.21
C GLY A 110 5.54 -25.97 1.56
N TYR A 111 4.63 -25.34 2.30
CA TYR A 111 4.09 -25.84 3.57
C TYR A 111 2.57 -25.89 3.62
N SER A 112 1.89 -25.36 2.61
CA SER A 112 0.42 -25.35 2.53
C SER A 112 -0.17 -26.68 2.06
N GLY A 113 0.57 -27.45 1.26
CA GLY A 113 0.09 -28.71 0.68
C GLY A 113 -1.01 -28.57 -0.37
N ILE A 114 -1.10 -27.40 -0.98
CA ILE A 114 -1.96 -27.13 -2.13
C ILE A 114 -1.38 -27.76 -3.40
N ARG A 115 -2.20 -28.18 -4.35
CA ARG A 115 -1.69 -28.72 -5.64
C ARG A 115 -1.06 -27.62 -6.48
N LEU A 116 -0.01 -27.98 -7.23
CA LEU A 116 0.67 -27.07 -8.16
C LEU A 116 -0.31 -26.49 -9.20
N GLU A 117 -1.25 -27.29 -9.72
CA GLU A 117 -2.30 -26.87 -10.65
C GLU A 117 -3.11 -25.66 -10.15
N VAL A 118 -3.42 -25.59 -8.85
CA VAL A 118 -4.14 -24.46 -8.25
C VAL A 118 -3.30 -23.20 -8.29
N VAL A 119 -2.01 -23.31 -7.98
CA VAL A 119 -1.07 -22.17 -8.00
C VAL A 119 -0.82 -21.69 -9.44
N GLU A 120 -0.69 -22.61 -10.39
CA GLU A 120 -0.53 -22.28 -11.82
C GLU A 120 -1.78 -21.60 -12.39
N THR A 121 -2.97 -22.02 -11.95
CA THR A 121 -4.23 -21.35 -12.33
C THR A 121 -4.30 -19.93 -11.79
N LEU A 122 -3.88 -19.69 -10.52
CA LEU A 122 -3.76 -18.35 -9.96
C LEU A 122 -2.78 -17.48 -10.75
N ILE A 123 -1.62 -18.01 -11.12
CA ILE A 123 -0.61 -17.32 -11.93
C ILE A 123 -1.16 -17.00 -13.33
N ALA A 124 -1.89 -17.92 -13.94
CA ALA A 124 -2.48 -17.69 -15.26
C ALA A 124 -3.52 -16.56 -15.21
N LEU A 125 -4.41 -16.55 -14.21
CA LEU A 125 -5.38 -15.47 -14.01
C LEU A 125 -4.67 -14.12 -13.80
N LEU A 126 -3.71 -14.06 -12.87
CA LEU A 126 -2.94 -12.85 -12.56
C LEU A 126 -2.19 -12.32 -13.78
N ASN A 127 -1.48 -13.17 -14.47
CA ASN A 127 -0.68 -12.81 -15.64
C ASN A 127 -1.50 -12.36 -16.86
N ASN A 128 -2.77 -12.70 -16.93
CA ASN A 128 -3.66 -12.29 -18.01
C ASN A 128 -4.69 -11.24 -17.60
N ASP A 129 -4.48 -10.62 -16.44
CA ASP A 129 -5.35 -9.56 -15.89
C ASP A 129 -6.82 -9.99 -15.75
N MET A 130 -7.05 -11.29 -15.52
CA MET A 130 -8.33 -11.88 -15.15
C MET A 130 -8.45 -11.90 -13.64
N LEU A 131 -8.78 -10.74 -13.04
CA LEU A 131 -8.67 -10.56 -11.61
C LEU A 131 -10.01 -10.81 -10.89
N PRO A 132 -10.03 -11.66 -9.84
CA PRO A 132 -11.24 -11.90 -9.04
C PRO A 132 -11.83 -10.61 -8.49
N VAL A 133 -13.15 -10.50 -8.49
CA VAL A 133 -13.87 -9.40 -7.86
C VAL A 133 -13.90 -9.66 -6.34
N ILE A 134 -13.15 -8.88 -5.59
CA ILE A 134 -13.00 -9.02 -4.14
C ILE A 134 -13.71 -7.87 -3.44
N PRO A 135 -14.78 -8.11 -2.64
CA PRO A 135 -15.41 -7.08 -1.82
C PRO A 135 -14.41 -6.51 -0.78
N SER A 136 -14.39 -5.17 -0.63
CA SER A 136 -13.36 -4.50 0.17
C SER A 136 -13.49 -4.65 1.68
N ARG A 137 -14.65 -5.08 2.19
CA ARG A 137 -14.97 -5.13 3.64
C ARG A 137 -15.47 -6.49 4.07
N GLY A 138 -15.35 -6.79 5.38
CA GLY A 138 -15.86 -8.00 6.01
C GLY A 138 -14.76 -8.99 6.42
N SER A 139 -13.48 -8.64 6.23
CA SER A 139 -12.35 -9.45 6.72
C SER A 139 -11.84 -8.91 8.05
N VAL A 140 -11.51 -9.81 8.96
CA VAL A 140 -10.81 -9.51 10.21
C VAL A 140 -9.28 -9.72 10.09
N GLY A 141 -8.80 -10.05 8.90
CA GLY A 141 -7.38 -10.27 8.59
C GLY A 141 -7.14 -11.41 7.60
N TYR A 142 -8.08 -12.35 7.50
CA TYR A 142 -8.04 -13.56 6.66
C TYR A 142 -9.47 -13.97 6.25
N LEU A 143 -9.62 -15.10 5.55
CA LEU A 143 -10.82 -15.82 5.13
C LEU A 143 -11.58 -15.22 3.95
N THR A 144 -12.33 -14.14 4.12
CA THR A 144 -13.30 -13.62 3.15
C THR A 144 -12.73 -13.28 1.78
N HIS A 145 -11.59 -12.55 1.74
CA HIS A 145 -10.97 -12.16 0.46
C HIS A 145 -10.42 -13.37 -0.29
N GLY A 146 -9.77 -14.31 0.43
CA GLY A 146 -9.29 -15.56 -0.15
C GLY A 146 -10.40 -16.43 -0.71
N ALA A 147 -11.59 -16.42 -0.06
CA ALA A 147 -12.76 -17.14 -0.55
C ALA A 147 -13.26 -16.61 -1.90
N ALA A 148 -13.31 -15.28 -2.08
CA ALA A 148 -13.67 -14.67 -3.36
C ALA A 148 -12.72 -15.09 -4.48
N ILE A 149 -11.41 -15.14 -4.21
CA ILE A 149 -10.40 -15.64 -5.17
C ILE A 149 -10.65 -17.14 -5.47
N GLY A 150 -10.83 -17.93 -4.43
CA GLY A 150 -11.05 -19.38 -4.56
C GLY A 150 -12.30 -19.74 -5.36
N LEU A 151 -13.38 -18.96 -5.26
CA LEU A 151 -14.59 -19.18 -6.06
C LEU A 151 -14.33 -19.13 -7.54
N VAL A 152 -13.48 -18.22 -8.01
CA VAL A 152 -13.12 -18.11 -9.44
C VAL A 152 -12.43 -19.38 -9.92
N LEU A 153 -11.54 -19.96 -9.13
CA LEU A 153 -10.81 -21.18 -9.48
C LEU A 153 -11.73 -22.38 -9.71
N ILE A 154 -12.88 -22.42 -9.04
CA ILE A 154 -13.90 -23.49 -9.23
C ILE A 154 -14.98 -23.10 -10.24
N GLY A 155 -14.79 -22.04 -11.02
CA GLY A 155 -15.72 -21.56 -12.02
C GLY A 155 -16.95 -20.83 -11.48
N SER A 156 -16.96 -20.52 -10.19
CA SER A 156 -17.97 -19.70 -9.51
C SER A 156 -17.38 -18.29 -9.26
N GLY A 157 -18.21 -17.33 -8.83
CA GLY A 157 -17.71 -15.97 -8.62
C GLY A 157 -17.50 -15.19 -9.92
N GLU A 158 -16.84 -14.04 -9.82
CA GLU A 158 -16.68 -13.08 -10.92
C GLU A 158 -15.25 -12.60 -11.02
N CYS A 159 -14.81 -12.30 -12.25
CA CYS A 159 -13.55 -11.63 -12.57
C CYS A 159 -13.82 -10.26 -13.20
N SER A 160 -12.92 -9.32 -12.97
CA SER A 160 -12.78 -8.09 -13.74
C SER A 160 -11.71 -8.28 -14.81
N HIS A 161 -12.03 -7.95 -16.06
CA HIS A 161 -11.09 -7.93 -17.17
C HIS A 161 -11.43 -6.77 -18.11
N ASP A 162 -10.47 -5.91 -18.42
CA ASP A 162 -10.65 -4.71 -19.24
C ASP A 162 -11.87 -3.85 -18.81
N GLY A 163 -12.09 -3.72 -17.50
CA GLY A 163 -13.20 -2.95 -16.93
C GLY A 163 -14.57 -3.62 -17.06
N LYS A 164 -14.65 -4.87 -17.51
CA LYS A 164 -15.88 -5.66 -17.60
C LYS A 164 -15.86 -6.78 -16.56
N GLN A 165 -17.01 -7.09 -16.01
CA GLN A 165 -17.20 -8.29 -15.18
C GLN A 165 -17.56 -9.49 -16.06
N VAL A 166 -16.89 -10.62 -15.82
CA VAL A 166 -17.14 -11.91 -16.46
C VAL A 166 -17.26 -13.00 -15.39
N SER A 167 -17.98 -14.08 -15.67
CA SER A 167 -18.04 -15.20 -14.72
C SER A 167 -16.67 -15.87 -14.56
N GLY A 168 -16.42 -16.49 -13.40
CA GLY A 168 -15.20 -17.28 -13.17
C GLY A 168 -15.02 -18.40 -14.19
N ALA A 169 -16.11 -19.04 -14.61
CA ALA A 169 -16.08 -20.06 -15.64
C ALA A 169 -15.63 -19.51 -17.01
N ASP A 170 -16.17 -18.35 -17.41
CA ASP A 170 -15.79 -17.70 -18.68
C ASP A 170 -14.34 -17.20 -18.64
N ALA A 171 -13.90 -16.66 -17.51
CA ALA A 171 -12.51 -16.24 -17.31
C ALA A 171 -11.52 -17.41 -17.47
N LEU A 172 -11.81 -18.56 -16.87
CA LEU A 172 -10.99 -19.76 -17.01
C LEU A 172 -11.02 -20.28 -18.46
N ALA A 173 -12.21 -20.35 -19.07
CA ALA A 173 -12.37 -20.81 -20.45
C ALA A 173 -11.60 -19.93 -21.44
N ALA A 174 -11.58 -18.60 -21.25
CA ALA A 174 -10.81 -17.68 -22.07
C ALA A 174 -9.30 -17.96 -22.04
N LEU A 175 -8.80 -18.55 -20.94
CA LEU A 175 -7.41 -18.99 -20.78
C LEU A 175 -7.18 -20.46 -21.19
N GLY A 176 -8.19 -21.15 -21.72
CA GLY A 176 -8.13 -22.57 -22.04
C GLY A 176 -8.09 -23.49 -20.80
N LEU A 177 -8.46 -22.97 -19.64
CA LEU A 177 -8.48 -23.69 -18.37
C LEU A 177 -9.91 -24.19 -18.04
N LYS A 178 -9.98 -25.21 -17.19
CA LYS A 178 -11.25 -25.73 -16.67
C LYS A 178 -11.40 -25.36 -15.20
N PRO A 179 -12.64 -25.20 -14.71
CA PRO A 179 -12.88 -25.10 -13.28
C PRO A 179 -12.25 -26.27 -12.52
N LEU A 180 -11.57 -25.95 -11.42
CA LEU A 180 -10.91 -26.95 -10.59
C LEU A 180 -11.91 -27.68 -9.70
N VAL A 181 -11.70 -28.97 -9.52
CA VAL A 181 -12.30 -29.74 -8.43
C VAL A 181 -11.31 -29.76 -7.27
N LEU A 182 -11.63 -29.05 -6.19
CA LEU A 182 -10.74 -28.95 -5.03
C LEU A 182 -10.63 -30.29 -4.32
N GLN A 183 -9.47 -30.52 -3.74
CA GLN A 183 -9.16 -31.70 -2.92
C GLN A 183 -9.01 -31.32 -1.43
N ALA A 184 -8.73 -32.33 -0.59
CA ALA A 184 -8.47 -32.12 0.84
C ALA A 184 -7.48 -30.98 1.09
N LYS A 185 -7.77 -30.14 2.06
CA LYS A 185 -7.02 -28.94 2.50
C LYS A 185 -7.07 -27.73 1.55
N GLU A 186 -7.35 -27.88 0.27
CA GLU A 186 -7.22 -26.77 -0.71
C GLU A 186 -8.16 -25.62 -0.42
N GLY A 187 -9.40 -25.89 -0.01
CA GLY A 187 -10.35 -24.84 0.39
C GLY A 187 -9.82 -24.02 1.56
N LEU A 188 -9.30 -24.69 2.59
CA LEU A 188 -8.72 -23.98 3.73
C LEU A 188 -7.46 -23.20 3.37
N SER A 189 -6.53 -23.77 2.58
CA SER A 189 -5.32 -23.08 2.17
C SER A 189 -5.62 -21.81 1.35
N LEU A 190 -6.68 -21.81 0.54
CA LEU A 190 -7.09 -20.65 -0.27
C LEU A 190 -7.64 -19.50 0.59
N ILE A 191 -8.26 -19.78 1.72
CA ILE A 191 -8.89 -18.76 2.56
C ILE A 191 -8.03 -18.33 3.76
N ASN A 192 -7.04 -19.12 4.13
CA ASN A 192 -6.27 -18.90 5.36
C ASN A 192 -4.96 -18.12 5.11
N GLY A 193 -4.32 -17.68 6.20
CA GLY A 193 -3.08 -16.91 6.12
C GLY A 193 -3.30 -15.39 6.04
N THR A 194 -2.20 -14.65 5.88
CA THR A 194 -2.19 -13.18 5.82
C THR A 194 -2.07 -12.56 4.42
N PRO A 195 -2.14 -13.30 3.28
CA PRO A 195 -1.86 -12.74 1.96
C PRO A 195 -2.67 -11.48 1.60
N CYS A 196 -3.93 -11.39 2.05
CA CYS A 196 -4.76 -10.21 1.80
C CYS A 196 -4.19 -8.97 2.47
N ALA A 197 -3.85 -9.06 3.76
CA ALA A 197 -3.24 -7.96 4.50
C ALA A 197 -1.83 -7.65 3.98
N THR A 198 -1.03 -8.69 3.68
CA THR A 198 0.35 -8.54 3.21
C THR A 198 0.43 -7.90 1.82
N GLY A 199 -0.48 -8.26 0.91
CA GLY A 199 -0.58 -7.64 -0.41
C GLY A 199 -0.90 -6.15 -0.32
N LEU A 200 -1.94 -5.77 0.45
CA LEU A 200 -2.30 -4.37 0.67
C LEU A 200 -1.20 -3.59 1.40
N ALA A 201 -0.55 -4.20 2.40
CA ALA A 201 0.56 -3.59 3.13
C ALA A 201 1.78 -3.35 2.24
N SER A 202 2.07 -4.26 1.29
CA SER A 202 3.13 -4.08 0.30
C SER A 202 2.88 -2.85 -0.57
N LEU A 203 1.65 -2.64 -1.00
CA LEU A 203 1.27 -1.41 -1.73
C LEU A 203 1.41 -0.17 -0.85
N ALA A 204 1.00 -0.24 0.43
CA ALA A 204 1.06 0.91 1.33
C ALA A 204 2.50 1.38 1.58
N VAL A 205 3.45 0.46 1.87
CA VAL A 205 4.86 0.83 2.08
C VAL A 205 5.51 1.36 0.81
N ASN A 206 5.16 0.84 -0.38
CA ASN A 206 5.68 1.34 -1.65
C ASN A 206 5.13 2.72 -2.00
N ARG A 207 3.83 2.93 -1.84
CA ARG A 207 3.22 4.25 -2.08
C ARG A 207 3.78 5.31 -1.15
N LEU A 208 3.91 5.03 0.14
CA LEU A 208 4.50 6.00 1.07
C LEU A 208 5.97 6.28 0.75
N ALA A 209 6.76 5.27 0.37
CA ALA A 209 8.16 5.46 -0.04
C ALA A 209 8.29 6.45 -1.21
N HIS A 210 7.36 6.42 -2.13
CA HIS A 210 7.29 7.36 -3.23
C HIS A 210 6.80 8.76 -2.79
N LEU A 211 5.78 8.82 -1.94
CA LEU A 211 5.18 10.09 -1.51
C LEU A 211 6.06 10.89 -0.55
N VAL A 212 6.94 10.27 0.24
CA VAL A 212 7.86 11.01 1.12
C VAL A 212 8.88 11.85 0.34
N ASP A 213 9.27 11.42 -0.86
CA ASP A 213 10.14 12.22 -1.73
C ASP A 213 9.37 13.42 -2.29
N TRP A 214 8.16 13.23 -2.77
CA TRP A 214 7.31 14.33 -3.19
C TRP A 214 6.97 15.30 -2.05
N ALA A 215 6.87 14.83 -0.82
CA ALA A 215 6.69 15.68 0.35
C ALA A 215 7.91 16.58 0.60
N ASP A 216 9.14 16.05 0.44
CA ASP A 216 10.36 16.84 0.54
C ASP A 216 10.46 17.87 -0.58
N ALA A 217 10.06 17.51 -1.82
CA ALA A 217 9.99 18.42 -2.97
C ALA A 217 8.99 19.56 -2.74
N ALA A 218 7.78 19.23 -2.25
CA ALA A 218 6.75 20.21 -1.94
C ALA A 218 7.21 21.17 -0.82
N ALA A 219 7.84 20.64 0.22
CA ALA A 219 8.43 21.44 1.28
C ALA A 219 9.53 22.39 0.75
N ALA A 220 10.42 21.89 -0.11
CA ALA A 220 11.48 22.72 -0.70
C ALA A 220 10.91 23.88 -1.52
N MET A 221 9.92 23.65 -2.37
CA MET A 221 9.24 24.72 -3.11
C MET A 221 8.54 25.72 -2.17
N SER A 222 7.91 25.22 -1.10
CA SER A 222 7.29 26.08 -0.08
C SER A 222 8.33 26.92 0.68
N TYR A 223 9.51 26.36 0.99
CA TYR A 223 10.62 27.08 1.63
C TYR A 223 11.05 28.30 0.81
N GLU A 224 11.29 28.11 -0.49
CA GLU A 224 11.72 29.21 -1.36
C GLU A 224 10.68 30.33 -1.44
N ASN A 225 9.41 29.95 -1.63
CA ASN A 225 8.33 30.93 -1.78
C ASN A 225 8.01 31.69 -0.48
N LEU A 226 8.25 31.07 0.68
CA LEU A 226 8.04 31.69 1.99
C LEU A 226 9.31 32.32 2.57
N GLY A 227 10.44 32.23 1.89
CA GLY A 227 11.73 32.76 2.34
C GLY A 227 12.17 32.13 3.67
N ALA A 228 12.11 30.79 3.78
CA ALA A 228 12.47 30.07 5.01
C ALA A 228 13.97 30.16 5.32
N GLN A 229 14.33 30.01 6.61
CA GLN A 229 15.72 29.93 7.04
C GLN A 229 16.28 28.53 6.80
N THR A 230 17.58 28.42 6.51
CA THR A 230 18.23 27.14 6.15
C THR A 230 18.82 26.39 7.32
N ASP A 231 19.01 27.04 8.47
CA ASP A 231 19.56 26.43 9.69
C ASP A 231 18.85 25.12 10.13
N PRO A 232 17.51 25.01 10.02
CA PRO A 232 16.81 23.80 10.45
C PRO A 232 17.20 22.52 9.71
N PHE A 233 17.75 22.62 8.51
CA PHE A 233 18.22 21.46 7.74
C PHE A 233 19.74 21.46 7.49
N ALA A 234 20.49 22.34 8.19
CA ALA A 234 21.94 22.32 8.15
C ALA A 234 22.51 21.03 8.79
N GLU A 235 23.65 20.57 8.30
CA GLU A 235 24.22 19.28 8.70
C GLU A 235 24.55 19.20 10.20
N MET A 236 25.20 20.25 10.72
CA MET A 236 25.65 20.26 12.14
C MET A 236 24.48 20.13 13.14
N PRO A 237 23.43 20.96 13.11
CA PRO A 237 22.34 20.80 14.07
C PRO A 237 21.58 19.47 13.89
N LEU A 238 21.41 18.96 12.67
CA LEU A 238 20.76 17.67 12.46
C LEU A 238 21.60 16.51 12.98
N SER A 239 22.94 16.57 12.92
CA SER A 239 23.84 15.51 13.41
C SER A 239 23.70 15.24 14.92
N LEU A 240 23.13 16.17 15.68
CA LEU A 240 22.83 16.04 17.11
C LEU A 240 21.65 15.08 17.38
N ARG A 241 20.87 14.75 16.37
CA ARG A 241 19.76 13.79 16.43
C ARG A 241 20.14 12.48 15.75
N LYS A 242 19.78 11.35 16.36
CA LYS A 242 20.17 10.00 15.88
C LYS A 242 19.00 9.30 15.16
N SER A 243 18.46 9.95 14.12
CA SER A 243 17.41 9.43 13.25
C SER A 243 17.92 9.43 11.81
N ASP A 244 17.91 8.28 11.17
CA ASP A 244 18.37 8.13 9.77
C ASP A 244 17.43 8.88 8.81
N GLY A 245 16.14 8.79 9.03
CA GLY A 245 15.14 9.52 8.26
C GLY A 245 15.33 11.03 8.34
N LEU A 246 15.61 11.57 9.53
CA LEU A 246 15.88 13.00 9.70
C LEU A 246 17.14 13.45 8.94
N GLN A 247 18.22 12.65 8.97
CA GLN A 247 19.43 12.94 8.21
C GLN A 247 19.16 12.94 6.70
N GLN A 248 18.37 11.96 6.24
CA GLN A 248 17.99 11.87 4.82
C GLN A 248 17.19 13.08 4.36
N VAL A 249 16.18 13.51 5.12
CA VAL A 249 15.39 14.71 4.79
C VAL A 249 16.28 15.96 4.76
N GLY A 250 17.16 16.12 5.73
CA GLY A 250 18.12 17.23 5.74
C GLY A 250 19.01 17.24 4.50
N LYS A 251 19.51 16.08 4.08
CA LYS A 251 20.28 15.92 2.83
C LYS A 251 19.43 16.30 1.61
N ASN A 252 18.20 15.78 1.53
CA ASN A 252 17.30 16.08 0.41
C ASN A 252 17.02 17.58 0.27
N LEU A 253 16.70 18.27 1.39
CA LEU A 253 16.42 19.69 1.38
C LEU A 253 17.66 20.52 0.98
N ARG A 254 18.86 20.18 1.48
CA ARG A 254 20.09 20.83 1.04
C ARG A 254 20.36 20.67 -0.45
N THR A 255 20.08 19.48 -0.99
CA THR A 255 20.22 19.20 -2.43
C THR A 255 19.19 19.97 -3.25
N LEU A 256 17.91 19.87 -2.88
CA LEU A 256 16.80 20.52 -3.59
C LEU A 256 16.92 22.05 -3.62
N LEU A 257 17.48 22.65 -2.59
CA LEU A 257 17.58 24.12 -2.39
C LEU A 257 18.96 24.68 -2.71
N ALA A 258 19.89 23.85 -3.20
CA ALA A 258 21.25 24.28 -3.52
C ALA A 258 21.23 25.42 -4.55
N GLY A 259 21.98 26.50 -4.26
CA GLY A 259 22.12 27.65 -5.18
C GLY A 259 20.90 28.58 -5.25
N SER A 260 19.89 28.44 -4.39
CA SER A 260 18.73 29.33 -4.34
C SER A 260 19.14 30.76 -3.91
N ALA A 261 19.20 31.69 -4.86
CA ALA A 261 19.40 33.10 -4.55
C ALA A 261 18.18 33.71 -3.82
N LEU A 262 16.97 33.20 -4.10
CA LEU A 262 15.75 33.65 -3.44
C LEU A 262 15.79 33.35 -1.94
N LEU A 263 16.28 32.18 -1.52
CA LEU A 263 16.49 31.87 -0.09
C LEU A 263 17.63 32.74 0.50
N ALA A 264 18.69 32.97 -0.23
CA ALA A 264 19.79 33.81 0.22
C ALA A 264 19.34 35.24 0.55
N GLU A 265 18.40 35.81 -0.23
CA GLU A 265 17.78 37.12 0.08
C GLU A 265 17.02 37.12 1.40
N SER A 266 16.55 35.97 1.86
CA SER A 266 15.78 35.81 3.12
C SER A 266 16.64 35.51 4.32
N ALA A 267 17.92 35.23 4.14
CA ALA A 267 18.83 34.85 5.22
C ALA A 267 18.86 35.92 6.32
N GLY A 268 18.62 35.51 7.56
CA GLY A 268 18.64 36.38 8.74
C GLY A 268 17.44 37.32 8.87
N LYS A 269 16.48 37.35 7.95
CA LYS A 269 15.28 38.18 8.09
C LYS A 269 14.36 37.74 9.23
N ARG A 270 14.39 36.48 9.58
CA ARG A 270 13.71 35.94 10.77
C ARG A 270 14.70 35.17 11.64
N THR A 271 14.59 35.31 12.93
CA THR A 271 15.40 34.53 13.89
C THR A 271 14.99 33.08 13.88
N GLN A 272 13.70 32.79 13.63
CA GLN A 272 13.15 31.45 13.67
C GLN A 272 11.90 31.36 12.79
N ASP A 273 11.81 30.29 12.01
CA ASP A 273 10.62 29.96 11.25
C ASP A 273 9.55 29.25 12.10
N PRO A 274 8.29 29.28 11.68
CA PRO A 274 7.23 28.46 12.28
C PRO A 274 7.50 26.96 12.12
N LEU A 275 6.89 26.15 12.98
CA LEU A 275 7.12 24.69 13.02
C LEU A 275 6.81 24.00 11.68
N SER A 276 5.80 24.44 10.94
CA SER A 276 5.48 23.85 9.63
C SER A 276 6.60 23.97 8.57
N LEU A 277 7.57 24.85 8.83
CA LEU A 277 8.81 24.97 8.08
C LEU A 277 9.97 24.31 8.85
N ARG A 278 10.39 24.87 9.98
CA ARG A 278 11.60 24.40 10.69
C ARG A 278 11.54 22.96 11.20
N ALA A 279 10.34 22.37 11.36
CA ALA A 279 10.19 20.98 11.81
C ALA A 279 10.08 19.96 10.64
N VAL A 280 10.22 20.38 9.37
CA VAL A 280 10.16 19.46 8.23
C VAL A 280 11.16 18.31 8.38
N PRO A 281 12.45 18.50 8.70
CA PRO A 281 13.36 17.37 8.86
C PRO A 281 12.93 16.41 9.96
N HIS A 282 12.30 16.89 11.03
CA HIS A 282 11.86 16.08 12.14
C HIS A 282 10.59 15.27 11.83
N VAL A 283 9.59 15.90 11.23
CA VAL A 283 8.31 15.22 10.91
C VAL A 283 8.48 14.27 9.73
N HIS A 284 9.03 14.75 8.61
CA HIS A 284 9.27 13.89 7.46
C HIS A 284 10.27 12.77 7.79
N GLY A 285 11.29 13.06 8.62
CA GLY A 285 12.26 12.08 9.10
C GLY A 285 11.61 10.97 9.92
N ALA A 286 10.75 11.33 10.88
CA ALA A 286 10.01 10.35 11.67
C ALA A 286 9.11 9.45 10.79
N VAL A 287 8.51 10.02 9.73
CA VAL A 287 7.72 9.24 8.76
C VAL A 287 8.61 8.26 7.98
N ARG A 288 9.82 8.67 7.59
CA ARG A 288 10.78 7.77 6.92
C ARG A 288 11.25 6.63 7.83
N ASP A 289 11.50 6.92 9.11
CA ASP A 289 11.87 5.89 10.09
C ASP A 289 10.71 4.89 10.29
N ALA A 290 9.47 5.37 10.47
CA ALA A 290 8.27 4.53 10.57
C ALA A 290 8.03 3.69 9.31
N LEU A 291 8.29 4.25 8.13
CA LEU A 291 8.21 3.53 6.86
C LEU A 291 9.23 2.39 6.79
N ALA A 292 10.47 2.63 7.19
CA ALA A 292 11.52 1.61 7.19
C ALA A 292 11.17 0.44 8.13
N GLU A 293 10.65 0.74 9.33
CA GLU A 293 10.18 -0.27 10.27
C GLU A 293 9.00 -1.08 9.72
N ALA A 294 8.00 -0.41 9.13
CA ALA A 294 6.84 -1.06 8.54
C ALA A 294 7.22 -1.95 7.35
N ARG A 295 8.13 -1.48 6.46
CA ARG A 295 8.65 -2.26 5.34
C ARG A 295 9.34 -3.54 5.82
N ALA A 296 10.17 -3.44 6.86
CA ALA A 296 10.84 -4.60 7.44
C ALA A 296 9.84 -5.64 8.00
N VAL A 297 8.69 -5.20 8.54
CA VAL A 297 7.62 -6.11 8.97
C VAL A 297 6.96 -6.78 7.76
N VAL A 298 6.62 -6.04 6.72
CA VAL A 298 5.97 -6.56 5.50
C VAL A 298 6.87 -7.58 4.79
N ASP A 299 8.15 -7.24 4.59
CA ASP A 299 9.09 -8.14 3.91
C ASP A 299 9.34 -9.42 4.74
N ARG A 300 9.35 -9.33 6.08
CA ARG A 300 9.43 -10.49 6.96
C ARG A 300 8.17 -11.37 6.88
N GLU A 301 6.99 -10.77 6.74
CA GLU A 301 5.74 -11.49 6.54
C GLU A 301 5.72 -12.23 5.20
N LEU A 302 6.19 -11.60 4.12
CA LEU A 302 6.36 -12.23 2.80
C LEU A 302 7.35 -13.41 2.83
N ALA A 303 8.34 -13.37 3.71
CA ALA A 303 9.31 -14.44 3.92
C ALA A 303 8.79 -15.54 4.86
N SER A 304 7.58 -15.42 5.38
CA SER A 304 7.01 -16.32 6.38
C SER A 304 5.93 -17.21 5.78
N VAL A 305 5.76 -18.41 6.38
CA VAL A 305 4.62 -19.27 6.12
C VAL A 305 3.46 -18.82 7.00
N THR A 306 2.38 -18.38 6.39
CA THR A 306 1.22 -17.82 7.12
C THR A 306 -0.02 -18.70 7.07
N ASP A 307 0.01 -19.83 6.37
CA ASP A 307 -1.07 -20.83 6.34
C ASP A 307 -1.14 -21.64 7.66
N ASN A 308 -2.31 -22.10 8.02
CA ASN A 308 -2.59 -23.01 9.15
C ASN A 308 -3.63 -24.08 8.74
N PRO A 309 -3.32 -25.36 8.93
CA PRO A 309 -2.10 -25.96 9.47
C PRO A 309 -0.98 -25.97 8.42
N ALA A 310 0.26 -25.93 8.89
CA ALA A 310 1.42 -26.20 8.05
C ALA A 310 1.72 -27.71 8.02
N VAL A 311 2.27 -28.22 6.92
CA VAL A 311 2.69 -29.61 6.77
C VAL A 311 4.21 -29.69 6.66
N SER A 312 4.80 -30.80 7.16
CA SER A 312 6.24 -31.02 7.12
C SER A 312 6.58 -32.51 7.14
N GLY A 313 7.86 -32.83 7.07
CA GLY A 313 8.37 -34.19 7.04
C GLY A 313 8.49 -34.73 5.62
N SER A 314 7.99 -35.95 5.40
CA SER A 314 7.99 -36.62 4.09
C SER A 314 6.74 -37.48 3.95
N PRO A 315 6.40 -37.99 2.77
CA PRO A 315 5.31 -38.95 2.60
C PRO A 315 5.50 -40.24 3.46
N ALA A 316 6.74 -40.58 3.79
CA ALA A 316 7.03 -41.70 4.68
C ALA A 316 6.81 -41.38 6.18
N ASP A 317 6.99 -40.11 6.59
CA ASP A 317 6.75 -39.60 7.93
C ASP A 317 6.04 -38.24 7.85
N PRO A 318 4.74 -38.19 7.45
CA PRO A 318 4.02 -36.96 7.25
C PRO A 318 3.61 -36.35 8.60
N LYS A 319 3.79 -35.03 8.72
CA LYS A 319 3.45 -34.25 9.93
C LYS A 319 2.55 -33.09 9.57
N VAL A 320 1.62 -32.79 10.46
CA VAL A 320 0.73 -31.63 10.39
C VAL A 320 0.84 -30.83 11.70
N HIS A 321 0.96 -29.50 11.56
CA HIS A 321 1.14 -28.60 12.69
C HIS A 321 0.04 -27.56 12.72
N SER A 322 -0.86 -27.67 13.69
CA SER A 322 -1.85 -26.64 13.97
C SER A 322 -1.20 -25.53 14.79
N GLN A 323 -1.31 -24.29 14.33
CA GLN A 323 -0.65 -23.13 14.93
C GLN A 323 -1.43 -21.84 14.60
N ALA A 324 -0.90 -20.66 14.94
CA ALA A 324 -1.57 -19.38 14.78
C ALA A 324 -0.89 -18.44 13.74
N HIS A 325 -0.23 -18.97 12.72
CA HIS A 325 0.50 -18.19 11.74
C HIS A 325 -0.37 -17.22 10.93
N ALA A 326 -1.67 -17.51 10.81
CA ALA A 326 -2.64 -16.66 10.10
C ALA A 326 -2.98 -15.35 10.82
N VAL A 327 -2.55 -15.18 12.08
CA VAL A 327 -3.02 -14.07 12.94
C VAL A 327 -2.55 -12.71 12.49
N GLY A 328 -1.35 -12.54 11.91
CA GLY A 328 -0.87 -11.28 11.32
C GLY A 328 -0.78 -10.09 12.29
N ALA A 329 -0.55 -10.31 13.59
CA ALA A 329 -0.56 -9.25 14.60
C ALA A 329 0.50 -8.15 14.33
N ALA A 330 1.73 -8.55 13.98
CA ALA A 330 2.80 -7.60 13.67
C ALA A 330 2.44 -6.71 12.48
N LEU A 331 1.77 -7.29 11.48
CA LEU A 331 1.35 -6.57 10.27
C LEU A 331 0.27 -5.54 10.59
N GLY A 332 -0.74 -5.89 11.41
CA GLY A 332 -1.78 -4.95 11.87
C GLY A 332 -1.19 -3.75 12.60
N LEU A 333 -0.30 -3.98 13.57
CA LEU A 333 0.38 -2.92 14.32
C LEU A 333 1.25 -2.04 13.42
N ALA A 334 2.01 -2.64 12.49
CA ALA A 334 2.85 -1.88 11.56
C ALA A 334 2.03 -0.99 10.63
N MET A 335 0.89 -1.47 10.14
CA MET A 335 0.01 -0.70 9.27
C MET A 335 -0.71 0.43 10.02
N ASP A 336 -1.09 0.23 11.27
CA ASP A 336 -1.63 1.31 12.11
C ASP A 336 -0.59 2.40 12.39
N HIS A 337 0.66 2.02 12.64
CA HIS A 337 1.77 2.97 12.80
C HIS A 337 2.04 3.75 11.50
N LEU A 338 2.12 3.05 10.37
CA LEU A 338 2.30 3.67 9.05
C LEU A 338 1.17 4.67 8.72
N ALA A 339 -0.07 4.29 9.01
CA ALA A 339 -1.25 5.13 8.82
C ALA A 339 -1.15 6.44 9.63
N THR A 340 -0.72 6.35 10.88
CA THR A 340 -0.51 7.51 11.74
C THR A 340 0.61 8.41 11.19
N ALA A 341 1.72 7.84 10.77
CA ALA A 341 2.85 8.58 10.20
C ALA A 341 2.44 9.31 8.89
N ALA A 342 1.70 8.65 8.00
CA ALA A 342 1.20 9.27 6.77
C ALA A 342 0.19 10.40 7.05
N ALA A 343 -0.66 10.25 8.07
CA ALA A 343 -1.60 11.30 8.48
C ALA A 343 -0.87 12.53 9.02
N GLU A 344 0.22 12.37 9.78
CA GLU A 344 1.06 13.45 10.28
C GLU A 344 1.78 14.19 9.14
N LEU A 345 2.27 13.45 8.13
CA LEU A 345 2.87 14.03 6.93
C LEU A 345 1.87 14.91 6.16
N ALA A 346 0.63 14.47 6.03
CA ALA A 346 -0.44 15.27 5.42
C ALA A 346 -0.74 16.53 6.24
N ALA A 347 -0.72 16.43 7.56
CA ALA A 347 -1.01 17.55 8.45
C ALA A 347 0.04 18.66 8.36
N ILE A 348 1.33 18.33 8.32
CA ILE A 348 2.38 19.36 8.18
C ILE A 348 2.36 19.99 6.77
N SER A 349 2.03 19.22 5.73
CA SER A 349 1.85 19.71 4.35
C SER A 349 0.71 20.74 4.30
N GLU A 350 -0.45 20.43 4.89
CA GLU A 350 -1.60 21.33 4.94
C GLU A 350 -1.26 22.64 5.68
N ARG A 351 -0.46 22.62 6.74
CA ARG A 351 0.00 23.83 7.41
C ARG A 351 0.89 24.72 6.52
N ARG A 352 1.63 24.14 5.58
CA ARG A 352 2.38 24.92 4.58
C ARG A 352 1.48 25.50 3.50
N ILE A 353 0.43 24.77 3.08
CA ILE A 353 -0.61 25.31 2.19
C ILE A 353 -1.25 26.55 2.80
N ASP A 354 -1.68 26.48 4.07
CA ASP A 354 -2.22 27.64 4.79
C ASP A 354 -1.27 28.84 4.72
N ARG A 355 0.03 28.63 4.96
CA ARG A 355 1.01 29.72 4.92
C ARG A 355 1.18 30.32 3.54
N LEU A 356 1.15 29.52 2.48
CA LEU A 356 1.28 30.02 1.10
C LEU A 356 0.10 30.92 0.71
N VAL A 357 -1.12 30.53 1.09
CA VAL A 357 -2.34 31.25 0.69
C VAL A 357 -2.69 32.42 1.62
N ASN A 358 -2.09 32.48 2.82
CA ASN A 358 -2.41 33.45 3.84
C ASN A 358 -1.58 34.74 3.68
N PRO A 359 -2.17 35.87 3.27
CA PRO A 359 -1.43 37.11 3.03
C PRO A 359 -0.77 37.69 4.27
N LEU A 360 -1.26 37.32 5.47
CA LEU A 360 -0.70 37.84 6.74
C LEU A 360 0.71 37.30 7.03
N VAL A 361 1.11 36.21 6.39
CA VAL A 361 2.36 35.49 6.69
C VAL A 361 3.20 35.15 5.46
N SER A 362 2.63 35.13 4.25
CA SER A 362 3.34 34.77 3.02
C SER A 362 4.06 35.94 2.37
N GLY A 363 3.54 37.16 2.51
CA GLY A 363 3.97 38.32 1.73
C GLY A 363 3.55 38.24 0.26
N LEU A 364 2.73 37.26 -0.11
CA LEU A 364 2.17 37.05 -1.45
C LEU A 364 0.74 37.62 -1.52
N PRO A 365 0.16 37.76 -2.74
CA PRO A 365 -1.24 38.15 -2.89
C PRO A 365 -2.18 37.21 -2.10
N ALA A 366 -3.24 37.78 -1.55
CA ALA A 366 -4.23 37.03 -0.77
C ALA A 366 -4.75 35.85 -1.57
N PHE A 367 -4.69 34.66 -0.95
CA PHE A 367 -5.13 33.39 -1.55
C PHE A 367 -4.47 33.07 -2.91
N LEU A 368 -3.30 33.64 -3.18
CA LEU A 368 -2.57 33.47 -4.45
C LEU A 368 -3.44 33.86 -5.68
N ALA A 369 -4.38 34.80 -5.49
CA ALA A 369 -5.24 35.32 -6.55
C ALA A 369 -4.53 36.43 -7.34
N SER A 370 -4.75 36.52 -8.65
CA SER A 370 -4.19 37.53 -9.52
C SER A 370 -4.93 38.88 -9.39
N GLY A 371 -6.26 38.84 -9.18
CA GLY A 371 -7.15 39.99 -9.07
C GLY A 371 -7.75 40.10 -7.67
N SER A 372 -7.55 41.25 -7.05
CA SER A 372 -7.99 41.49 -5.67
C SER A 372 -9.49 41.64 -5.52
N GLY A 373 -10.14 40.73 -4.82
CA GLY A 373 -11.53 40.80 -4.37
C GLY A 373 -12.60 40.32 -5.36
N VAL A 374 -12.29 40.22 -6.65
CA VAL A 374 -13.17 39.60 -7.65
C VAL A 374 -12.87 38.08 -7.72
N GLU A 375 -11.61 37.71 -7.57
CA GLU A 375 -11.14 36.35 -7.58
C GLU A 375 -10.91 35.84 -6.16
N SER A 376 -11.27 34.57 -5.91
CA SER A 376 -11.07 33.85 -4.63
C SER A 376 -9.80 33.04 -4.62
N GLY A 377 -9.22 32.72 -5.78
CA GLY A 377 -7.97 32.01 -5.93
C GLY A 377 -7.95 30.65 -5.18
N PHE A 378 -6.93 30.43 -4.37
CA PHE A 378 -6.68 29.20 -3.63
C PHE A 378 -7.37 29.13 -2.26
N MET A 379 -8.31 30.03 -1.92
CA MET A 379 -8.97 30.06 -0.61
C MET A 379 -9.65 28.75 -0.27
N ILE A 380 -10.44 28.17 -1.19
CA ILE A 380 -11.24 26.98 -0.92
C ILE A 380 -10.44 25.67 -1.13
N ILE A 381 -9.39 25.69 -1.94
CA ILE A 381 -8.53 24.50 -2.10
C ILE A 381 -7.79 24.17 -0.78
N GLN A 382 -7.43 25.18 0.01
CA GLN A 382 -6.89 25.00 1.36
C GLN A 382 -7.92 24.34 2.29
N SER A 383 -9.19 24.71 2.19
CA SER A 383 -10.28 24.07 2.95
C SER A 383 -10.44 22.59 2.57
N THR A 384 -10.23 22.23 1.29
CA THR A 384 -10.22 20.84 0.84
C THR A 384 -9.08 20.05 1.50
N ALA A 385 -7.86 20.60 1.53
CA ALA A 385 -6.74 19.96 2.21
C ALA A 385 -7.01 19.77 3.72
N ALA A 386 -7.57 20.79 4.39
CA ALA A 386 -7.94 20.72 5.81
C ALA A 386 -9.00 19.63 6.08
N ALA A 387 -10.00 19.48 5.19
CA ALA A 387 -11.03 18.43 5.29
C ALA A 387 -10.40 17.02 5.17
N LEU A 388 -9.48 16.81 4.22
CA LEU A 388 -8.78 15.53 4.05
C LEU A 388 -7.89 15.19 5.25
N VAL A 389 -7.21 16.19 5.84
CA VAL A 389 -6.45 15.99 7.08
C VAL A 389 -7.35 15.65 8.26
N ALA A 390 -8.53 16.25 8.35
CA ALA A 390 -9.52 15.90 9.38
C ALA A 390 -10.05 14.47 9.19
N GLU A 391 -10.23 14.02 7.95
CA GLU A 391 -10.57 12.63 7.65
C GLU A 391 -9.45 11.68 8.06
N ASN A 392 -8.19 11.99 7.75
CA ASN A 392 -7.03 11.20 8.13
C ASN A 392 -6.93 11.00 9.64
N ARG A 393 -7.28 11.98 10.47
CA ARG A 393 -7.33 11.82 11.94
C ARG A 393 -8.29 10.71 12.37
N ARG A 394 -9.43 10.59 11.71
CA ARG A 394 -10.40 9.51 12.01
C ARG A 394 -9.89 8.16 11.50
N LEU A 395 -9.35 8.12 10.29
CA LEU A 395 -8.78 6.91 9.70
C LEU A 395 -7.52 6.42 10.44
N ALA A 396 -6.76 7.31 11.06
CA ALA A 396 -5.55 6.95 11.83
C ALA A 396 -5.85 6.26 13.16
N MET A 397 -7.11 6.18 13.60
CA MET A 397 -7.46 5.38 14.79
C MET A 397 -7.05 3.93 14.57
N PRO A 398 -6.41 3.27 15.58
CA PRO A 398 -5.94 1.90 15.42
C PRO A 398 -7.08 0.94 15.08
N ALA A 399 -6.90 0.15 14.03
CA ALA A 399 -7.80 -0.93 13.67
C ALA A 399 -7.42 -2.24 14.38
N SER A 400 -6.14 -2.42 14.72
CA SER A 400 -5.59 -3.63 15.32
C SER A 400 -5.92 -3.82 16.81
N LEU A 401 -6.56 -2.83 17.46
CA LEU A 401 -6.86 -2.86 18.89
C LEU A 401 -8.25 -3.43 19.23
N ASP A 402 -8.95 -3.92 18.25
CA ASP A 402 -10.26 -4.53 18.54
C ASP A 402 -10.10 -5.95 19.05
N GLY A 403 -10.97 -6.30 20.00
CA GLY A 403 -11.16 -7.65 20.50
C GLY A 403 -12.55 -8.12 20.11
N GLY A 404 -12.64 -9.08 19.22
CA GLY A 404 -13.88 -9.77 18.90
C GLY A 404 -13.73 -11.25 19.13
N ILE A 405 -14.84 -11.97 19.12
CA ILE A 405 -14.86 -13.45 19.20
C ILE A 405 -15.66 -13.96 18.01
N THR A 406 -15.04 -14.84 17.22
CA THR A 406 -15.69 -15.49 16.07
C THR A 406 -15.49 -17.01 16.11
N SER A 407 -16.01 -17.71 15.10
CA SER A 407 -15.83 -19.16 14.88
C SER A 407 -16.19 -20.04 16.09
N GLY A 408 -17.17 -19.61 16.91
CA GLY A 408 -17.61 -20.35 18.08
C GLY A 408 -16.52 -20.46 19.16
N LEU A 409 -15.88 -19.35 19.50
CA LEU A 409 -14.79 -19.22 20.50
C LEU A 409 -13.41 -19.70 20.04
N GLN A 410 -13.23 -20.15 18.80
CA GLN A 410 -11.92 -20.59 18.32
C GLN A 410 -11.02 -19.41 17.91
N GLU A 411 -11.65 -18.30 17.55
CA GLU A 411 -10.97 -17.04 17.21
C GLU A 411 -11.40 -15.98 18.22
N ASP A 412 -10.79 -16.02 19.38
CA ASP A 412 -11.07 -15.15 20.53
C ASP A 412 -10.09 -13.97 20.68
N ILE A 413 -9.24 -13.79 19.67
CA ILE A 413 -8.46 -12.58 19.42
C ILE A 413 -8.43 -12.29 17.93
N LEU A 414 -8.78 -11.07 17.53
CA LEU A 414 -8.78 -10.62 16.14
C LEU A 414 -7.79 -9.46 15.98
N THR A 415 -6.90 -9.54 14.99
CA THR A 415 -5.83 -8.55 14.81
C THR A 415 -6.11 -7.52 13.72
N HIS A 416 -7.18 -7.71 12.95
CA HIS A 416 -7.66 -6.79 11.92
C HIS A 416 -6.57 -6.26 10.97
N ALA A 417 -5.60 -7.11 10.60
CA ALA A 417 -4.47 -6.70 9.76
C ALA A 417 -4.93 -6.18 8.38
N THR A 418 -5.95 -6.82 7.77
CA THR A 418 -6.51 -6.34 6.49
C THR A 418 -7.18 -4.97 6.61
N PRO A 419 -8.06 -4.70 7.58
CA PRO A 419 -8.58 -3.35 7.82
C PRO A 419 -7.51 -2.30 8.10
N ALA A 420 -6.44 -2.66 8.86
CA ALA A 420 -5.33 -1.76 9.12
C ALA A 420 -4.59 -1.37 7.83
N ALA A 421 -4.31 -2.34 6.94
CA ALA A 421 -3.67 -2.07 5.65
C ALA A 421 -4.58 -1.26 4.71
N ALA A 422 -5.88 -1.59 4.65
CA ALA A 422 -6.85 -0.88 3.81
C ALA A 422 -7.00 0.61 4.22
N LYS A 423 -7.10 0.90 5.52
CA LYS A 423 -7.17 2.30 5.98
C LYS A 423 -5.88 3.07 5.75
N ALA A 424 -4.70 2.40 5.81
CA ALA A 424 -3.43 3.03 5.47
C ALA A 424 -3.42 3.49 4.01
N LEU A 425 -3.91 2.65 3.08
CA LEU A 425 -4.06 3.02 1.67
C LEU A 425 -5.02 4.21 1.48
N ALA A 426 -6.13 4.27 2.20
CA ALA A 426 -7.07 5.39 2.15
C ALA A 426 -6.42 6.71 2.63
N ILE A 427 -5.60 6.66 3.71
CA ILE A 427 -4.84 7.83 4.17
C ILE A 427 -3.81 8.26 3.13
N LEU A 428 -3.17 7.32 2.43
CA LEU A 428 -2.22 7.64 1.36
C LEU A 428 -2.89 8.29 0.15
N ASP A 429 -4.14 7.95 -0.18
CA ASP A 429 -4.92 8.66 -1.19
C ASP A 429 -5.16 10.12 -0.81
N ASN A 430 -5.50 10.37 0.45
CA ASN A 430 -5.67 11.71 0.97
C ASN A 430 -4.33 12.48 1.02
N LEU A 431 -3.25 11.85 1.48
CA LEU A 431 -1.89 12.43 1.49
C LEU A 431 -1.46 12.85 0.08
N GLU A 432 -1.62 11.97 -0.90
CA GLU A 432 -1.30 12.27 -2.30
C GLU A 432 -2.06 13.51 -2.80
N THR A 433 -3.34 13.63 -2.43
CA THR A 433 -4.16 14.79 -2.78
C THR A 433 -3.68 16.06 -2.07
N VAL A 434 -3.34 15.98 -0.79
CA VAL A 434 -2.81 17.14 -0.02
C VAL A 434 -1.47 17.60 -0.59
N LEU A 435 -0.58 16.67 -0.96
CA LEU A 435 0.69 16.99 -1.62
C LEU A 435 0.48 17.63 -3.01
N ALA A 436 -0.48 17.13 -3.78
CA ALA A 436 -0.84 17.73 -5.06
C ALA A 436 -1.32 19.18 -4.89
N ILE A 437 -2.11 19.46 -3.85
CA ILE A 437 -2.55 20.82 -3.50
C ILE A 437 -1.37 21.68 -3.08
N GLU A 438 -0.46 21.20 -2.23
CA GLU A 438 0.73 21.96 -1.83
C GLU A 438 1.60 22.34 -3.02
N LEU A 439 1.90 21.38 -3.90
CA LEU A 439 2.70 21.60 -5.10
C LEU A 439 2.04 22.60 -6.04
N THR A 440 0.71 22.51 -6.22
CA THR A 440 -0.04 23.47 -7.06
C THR A 440 0.02 24.87 -6.45
N ALA A 441 -0.17 25.00 -5.13
CA ALA A 441 -0.09 26.27 -4.42
C ALA A 441 1.36 26.86 -4.47
N ALA A 442 2.37 26.01 -4.29
CA ALA A 442 3.76 26.42 -4.37
C ALA A 442 4.15 26.87 -5.78
N ALA A 443 3.65 26.20 -6.83
CA ALA A 443 3.85 26.64 -8.21
C ALA A 443 3.15 27.98 -8.49
N GLN A 444 1.95 28.20 -7.99
CA GLN A 444 1.23 29.46 -8.10
C GLN A 444 1.96 30.59 -7.35
N ALA A 445 2.43 30.29 -6.14
CA ALA A 445 3.24 31.23 -5.35
C ALA A 445 4.55 31.61 -6.09
N HIS A 446 5.16 30.64 -6.79
CA HIS A 446 6.35 30.87 -7.59
C HIS A 446 6.11 31.93 -8.70
N ASP A 447 4.97 31.87 -9.41
CA ASP A 447 4.63 32.83 -10.45
C ASP A 447 4.33 34.23 -9.89
N LEU A 448 3.81 34.30 -8.67
CA LEU A 448 3.42 35.55 -8.01
C LEU A 448 4.56 36.21 -7.20
N GLN A 449 5.76 35.63 -7.20
CA GLN A 449 6.91 36.23 -6.53
C GLN A 449 7.28 37.59 -7.11
N SER A 450 7.48 38.58 -6.26
CA SER A 450 7.96 39.90 -6.65
C SER A 450 9.48 39.93 -6.87
N SER A 451 10.23 39.07 -6.18
CA SER A 451 11.68 38.95 -6.35
C SER A 451 12.04 38.36 -7.73
N LYS A 452 13.11 38.88 -8.33
CA LYS A 452 13.71 38.37 -9.57
C LYS A 452 14.90 37.44 -9.28
N ALA A 453 15.17 37.14 -8.03
CA ALA A 453 16.25 36.23 -7.63
C ALA A 453 15.99 34.81 -8.18
N THR A 454 17.06 34.17 -8.61
CA THR A 454 16.97 32.80 -9.15
C THR A 454 16.65 31.81 -8.05
N LYS A 455 15.84 30.83 -8.40
CA LYS A 455 15.53 29.68 -7.54
C LYS A 455 16.57 28.58 -7.71
N ALA A 456 16.56 27.60 -6.84
CA ALA A 456 17.39 26.42 -7.00
C ALA A 456 17.04 25.69 -8.31
N ALA A 457 18.03 25.13 -8.99
CA ALA A 457 17.82 24.45 -10.27
C ALA A 457 16.82 23.29 -10.15
N MET A 458 16.89 22.53 -9.05
CA MET A 458 16.00 21.38 -8.83
C MET A 458 14.56 21.80 -8.58
N THR A 459 14.31 22.79 -7.74
CA THR A 459 12.93 23.31 -7.52
C THR A 459 12.38 23.97 -8.76
N GLN A 460 13.23 24.63 -9.57
CA GLN A 460 12.84 25.16 -10.87
C GLN A 460 12.42 24.05 -11.84
N GLY A 461 13.18 22.94 -11.91
CA GLY A 461 12.81 21.79 -12.73
C GLY A 461 11.48 21.14 -12.29
N ILE A 462 11.24 21.05 -10.98
CA ILE A 462 9.95 20.55 -10.44
C ILE A 462 8.83 21.50 -10.87
N TYR A 463 9.00 22.83 -10.70
CA TYR A 463 8.04 23.85 -11.13
C TYR A 463 7.70 23.71 -12.61
N GLU A 464 8.68 23.56 -13.49
CA GLU A 464 8.48 23.43 -14.94
C GLU A 464 7.64 22.18 -15.28
N ARG A 465 7.90 21.03 -14.62
CA ARG A 465 7.09 19.83 -14.79
C ARG A 465 5.64 20.04 -14.31
N LEU A 466 5.43 20.74 -13.20
CA LEU A 466 4.09 21.08 -12.72
C LEU A 466 3.36 21.97 -13.72
N ARG A 467 4.04 23.01 -14.28
CA ARG A 467 3.46 23.94 -15.25
C ARG A 467 3.23 23.32 -16.63
N HIS A 468 3.93 22.23 -16.94
CA HIS A 468 3.65 21.45 -18.14
C HIS A 468 2.25 20.81 -18.11
N VAL A 469 1.76 20.41 -16.94
CA VAL A 469 0.46 19.73 -16.79
C VAL A 469 -0.64 20.65 -16.26
N VAL A 470 -0.31 21.68 -15.47
CA VAL A 470 -1.28 22.62 -14.90
C VAL A 470 -0.84 24.05 -15.18
N PRO A 471 -1.61 24.82 -15.95
CA PRO A 471 -1.27 26.21 -16.28
C PRO A 471 -1.39 27.14 -15.07
N PHE A 472 -0.78 28.34 -15.17
CA PHE A 472 -0.96 29.41 -14.20
C PHE A 472 -2.45 29.69 -13.98
N TYR A 473 -2.83 29.86 -12.71
CA TYR A 473 -4.20 30.17 -12.30
C TYR A 473 -4.42 31.68 -12.31
N ARG A 474 -4.86 32.20 -13.45
CA ARG A 474 -5.11 33.64 -13.64
C ARG A 474 -6.51 34.01 -13.18
N ASP A 475 -7.50 33.34 -13.75
CA ASP A 475 -8.91 33.55 -13.50
C ASP A 475 -9.48 32.36 -12.74
N ASP A 476 -10.47 32.58 -11.86
CA ASP A 476 -11.09 31.50 -11.09
C ASP A 476 -11.71 30.44 -12.03
N ARG A 477 -11.31 29.19 -11.86
CA ARG A 477 -11.81 28.00 -12.57
C ARG A 477 -11.90 26.79 -11.67
N PRO A 478 -12.65 25.73 -12.04
CA PRO A 478 -12.66 24.47 -11.28
C PRO A 478 -11.26 23.86 -11.16
N MET A 479 -10.77 23.61 -9.94
CA MET A 479 -9.42 23.10 -9.66
C MET A 479 -9.34 21.59 -9.49
N ASN A 480 -10.47 20.88 -9.45
CA ASN A 480 -10.49 19.43 -9.30
C ASN A 480 -9.72 18.70 -10.42
N GLY A 481 -9.83 19.20 -11.67
CA GLY A 481 -9.06 18.70 -12.81
C GLY A 481 -7.54 18.93 -12.65
N ASP A 482 -7.15 20.12 -12.20
CA ASP A 482 -5.76 20.47 -11.95
C ASP A 482 -5.14 19.56 -10.87
N ILE A 483 -5.85 19.36 -9.75
CA ILE A 483 -5.41 18.45 -8.68
C ILE A 483 -5.22 17.03 -9.23
N GLN A 484 -6.17 16.54 -10.03
CA GLN A 484 -6.08 15.19 -10.59
C GLN A 484 -4.91 15.03 -11.57
N GLN A 485 -4.58 16.04 -12.36
CA GLN A 485 -3.41 16.03 -13.25
C GLN A 485 -2.11 15.95 -12.43
N ILE A 486 -1.98 16.74 -11.35
CA ILE A 486 -0.81 16.66 -10.47
C ILE A 486 -0.74 15.29 -9.78
N ARG A 487 -1.86 14.75 -9.27
CA ARG A 487 -1.88 13.39 -8.71
C ARG A 487 -1.39 12.34 -9.72
N THR A 488 -1.78 12.48 -10.99
CA THR A 488 -1.28 11.61 -12.06
C THR A 488 0.24 11.78 -12.26
N LEU A 489 0.73 13.01 -12.26
CA LEU A 489 2.17 13.29 -12.33
C LEU A 489 2.91 12.64 -11.15
N LEU A 490 2.41 12.79 -9.92
CA LEU A 490 2.99 12.17 -8.73
C LEU A 490 3.11 10.65 -8.88
N LYS A 491 2.11 9.98 -9.44
CA LYS A 491 2.10 8.51 -9.63
C LYS A 491 3.05 8.03 -10.70
N THR A 492 3.26 8.82 -11.74
CA THR A 492 3.95 8.38 -12.97
C THR A 492 5.40 8.83 -13.06
N THR A 493 5.85 9.73 -12.17
CA THR A 493 7.21 10.28 -12.20
C THR A 493 7.85 10.28 -10.81
N THR A 494 9.16 10.33 -10.75
CA THR A 494 9.92 10.58 -9.51
C THR A 494 9.92 12.08 -9.18
N ALA A 495 10.03 12.41 -7.89
CA ALA A 495 10.07 13.80 -7.44
C ALA A 495 11.26 14.58 -8.03
N TRP A 496 12.43 13.93 -8.12
CA TRP A 496 13.63 14.40 -8.80
C TRP A 496 14.48 13.20 -9.24
N SER A 497 15.46 13.44 -10.14
CA SER A 497 16.50 12.45 -10.47
C SER A 497 17.85 12.92 -9.92
N GLU A 498 18.71 11.98 -9.51
CA GLU A 498 20.07 12.31 -9.03
C GLU A 498 20.92 12.98 -10.13
N SER A 499 20.58 12.78 -11.40
CA SER A 499 21.25 13.43 -12.55
C SER A 499 20.87 14.90 -12.74
N GLU A 500 19.79 15.40 -12.09
CA GLU A 500 19.38 16.81 -12.18
C GLU A 500 20.16 17.72 -11.20
N GLY A 501 20.94 17.15 -10.27
CA GLY A 501 21.72 17.86 -9.26
C GLY A 501 23.25 17.88 -9.47
N ALA A 502 23.71 17.35 -10.62
CA ALA A 502 25.15 17.25 -10.94
C ALA A 502 25.64 18.37 -11.87
#